data_592ef6d9968fb5bedca3d63220251c46
#
_entry.id   592ef6d9968fb5bedca3d63220251c46
#
_cell.length_a   1.000
_cell.length_b   1.000
_cell.length_c   1.000
_cell.angle_alpha   90.00
_cell.angle_beta   90.00
_cell.angle_gamma   90.00
#
_symmetry.space_group_name_H-M   'P 1'
#
loop_
_entity.id
_entity.type
_entity.pdbx_description
1 polymer ?
#
loop_
_entity_poly.entity_id
_entity_poly.type
_entity_poly.pdbx_seq_one_letter_code
_entity_poly.pdbx_strand_id
1 'polypeptide(L)'
;MKCVILAGGSGDSLWPLSRRQFPKQFMKIKEGRSILQETVVRNMPFCEEFIIVTNESYKNIVNGQMKAFQSLKYRVILEGTPKGTGAAVLLGTMFANPSELVLVVNSDNLIEGDGYKDSIIEAKEYAKEGYLAVLGIKPESQSSTYGYILRDKENVKKFIARIDFDEDETEGLLGYDYDEGYLWNSGILVFRAGDMINAARRLASELYTTCKTAKRKVPAIRRSVRFSETVMQAMPHGSIETLLLEKCDSIKVVEAHFEWMDVGNASDLAEFGNNIKSECVIKNDCDNVNIINNAPKRLVVANDLRDLVVVNTDDATYISSKKSADNIKQIMKDNMDCLLYTSPSPRDR
;
A
#
# COMPACT_ATOMS: atom_id res chain seq x y z
N MET A 1 -7.16 -18.96 5.48
CA MET A 1 -7.21 -17.93 4.43
C MET A 1 -5.79 -17.65 3.94
N LYS A 2 -5.60 -17.23 2.69
CA LYS A 2 -4.28 -16.77 2.20
C LYS A 2 -4.24 -15.25 2.17
N CYS A 3 -3.07 -14.68 2.47
CA CYS A 3 -2.85 -13.25 2.39
C CYS A 3 -1.99 -12.92 1.17
N VAL A 4 -2.47 -12.07 0.28
CA VAL A 4 -1.70 -11.48 -0.82
C VAL A 4 -1.28 -10.08 -0.40
N ILE A 5 0.02 -9.86 -0.24
CA ILE A 5 0.59 -8.56 0.13
C ILE A 5 1.19 -7.90 -1.10
N LEU A 6 0.70 -6.71 -1.43
CA LEU A 6 1.21 -5.89 -2.53
C LEU A 6 2.38 -5.04 -2.04
N ALA A 7 3.60 -5.37 -2.46
CA ALA A 7 4.84 -4.76 -2.00
C ALA A 7 5.75 -4.28 -3.16
N GLY A 8 5.12 -3.87 -4.28
CA GLY A 8 5.83 -3.51 -5.51
C GLY A 8 6.14 -2.01 -5.68
N GLY A 9 5.62 -1.14 -4.80
CA GLY A 9 5.78 0.31 -4.90
C GLY A 9 7.23 0.78 -4.78
N SER A 10 7.59 1.86 -5.50
CA SER A 10 8.95 2.45 -5.48
C SER A 10 9.29 3.20 -4.20
N GLY A 11 8.27 3.68 -3.49
CA GLY A 11 8.42 4.37 -2.22
C GLY A 11 9.06 5.77 -2.31
N ASP A 12 9.13 6.37 -3.48
CA ASP A 12 9.82 7.65 -3.73
C ASP A 12 9.26 8.84 -2.91
N SER A 13 8.03 8.72 -2.44
CA SER A 13 7.32 9.78 -1.70
C SER A 13 7.87 10.11 -0.31
N LEU A 14 8.67 9.24 0.28
CA LEU A 14 9.26 9.42 1.61
C LEU A 14 10.76 9.76 1.55
N TRP A 15 11.29 10.20 0.41
CA TRP A 15 12.66 10.68 0.39
C TRP A 15 12.88 11.80 1.42
N PRO A 16 13.97 11.83 2.19
CA PRO A 16 15.14 10.96 2.18
C PRO A 16 15.09 9.73 3.09
N LEU A 17 13.96 9.38 3.69
CA LEU A 17 13.82 8.16 4.50
C LEU A 17 13.82 6.91 3.62
N SER A 18 13.06 6.96 2.52
CA SER A 18 13.06 5.91 1.50
C SER A 18 14.07 6.20 0.39
N ARG A 19 14.46 5.16 -0.30
CA ARG A 19 15.35 5.21 -1.47
C ARG A 19 14.83 4.24 -2.53
N ARG A 20 15.16 4.46 -3.79
CA ARG A 20 14.78 3.57 -4.89
C ARG A 20 15.16 2.11 -4.64
N GLN A 21 16.28 1.86 -3.95
CA GLN A 21 16.71 0.52 -3.59
C GLN A 21 16.18 0.06 -2.22
N PHE A 22 15.59 0.95 -1.44
CA PHE A 22 15.01 0.67 -0.13
C PHE A 22 13.70 1.45 0.06
N PRO A 23 12.60 1.01 -0.61
CA PRO A 23 11.30 1.66 -0.55
C PRO A 23 10.66 1.68 0.84
N LYS A 24 9.66 2.56 0.99
CA LYS A 24 8.98 2.85 2.25
C LYS A 24 8.48 1.60 2.99
N GLN A 25 7.93 0.62 2.29
CA GLN A 25 7.39 -0.60 2.88
C GLN A 25 8.42 -1.44 3.63
N PHE A 26 9.71 -1.23 3.38
CA PHE A 26 10.81 -1.95 4.05
C PHE A 26 11.42 -1.17 5.20
N MET A 27 11.03 0.10 5.39
CA MET A 27 11.49 0.94 6.49
C MET A 27 10.98 0.42 7.82
N LYS A 28 11.84 0.47 8.84
CA LYS A 28 11.49 0.13 10.22
C LYS A 28 10.77 1.30 10.87
N ILE A 29 9.59 1.07 11.39
CA ILE A 29 8.75 2.10 12.01
C ILE A 29 8.39 1.78 13.46
N LYS A 30 8.07 0.54 13.79
CA LYS A 30 7.56 0.12 15.09
C LYS A 30 8.40 -1.03 15.64
N GLU A 31 8.90 -0.89 16.90
CA GLU A 31 9.63 -1.97 17.58
C GLU A 31 10.74 -2.65 16.74
N GLY A 32 11.34 -1.90 15.82
CA GLY A 32 12.38 -2.40 14.92
C GLY A 32 11.84 -3.23 13.73
N ARG A 33 10.53 -3.38 13.59
CA ARG A 33 9.88 -4.04 12.44
C ARG A 33 9.59 -3.05 11.31
N SER A 34 9.68 -3.53 10.08
CA SER A 34 9.29 -2.76 8.88
C SER A 34 7.78 -2.74 8.70
N ILE A 35 7.28 -1.82 7.85
CA ILE A 35 5.86 -1.74 7.51
C ILE A 35 5.38 -3.07 6.92
N LEU A 36 6.18 -3.70 6.04
CA LEU A 36 5.90 -5.05 5.53
C LEU A 36 5.77 -6.08 6.66
N GLN A 37 6.69 -6.05 7.63
CA GLN A 37 6.67 -6.99 8.76
C GLN A 37 5.46 -6.74 9.67
N GLU A 38 5.08 -5.48 9.92
CA GLU A 38 3.86 -5.13 10.64
C GLU A 38 2.61 -5.63 9.89
N THR A 39 2.58 -5.47 8.56
CA THR A 39 1.49 -6.01 7.73
C THR A 39 1.39 -7.53 7.86
N VAL A 40 2.52 -8.24 7.90
CA VAL A 40 2.53 -9.70 8.12
C VAL A 40 1.98 -10.03 9.51
N VAL A 41 2.50 -9.40 10.57
CA VAL A 41 2.09 -9.66 11.97
C VAL A 41 0.60 -9.42 12.15
N ARG A 42 0.07 -8.32 11.64
CA ARG A 42 -1.35 -7.96 11.71
C ARG A 42 -2.26 -9.02 11.09
N ASN A 43 -1.80 -9.67 10.02
CA ASN A 43 -2.60 -10.64 9.28
C ASN A 43 -2.34 -12.11 9.65
N MET A 44 -1.34 -12.41 10.49
CA MET A 44 -1.09 -13.78 10.98
C MET A 44 -2.30 -14.43 11.68
N PRO A 45 -3.14 -13.72 12.46
CA PRO A 45 -4.32 -14.32 13.07
C PRO A 45 -5.36 -14.84 12.07
N PHE A 46 -5.36 -14.35 10.84
CA PHE A 46 -6.38 -14.67 9.83
C PHE A 46 -5.85 -15.58 8.72
N CYS A 47 -4.54 -15.60 8.49
CA CYS A 47 -3.93 -16.18 7.31
C CYS A 47 -2.87 -17.23 7.64
N GLU A 48 -2.92 -18.36 6.94
CA GLU A 48 -2.00 -19.49 7.10
C GLU A 48 -0.83 -19.48 6.13
N GLU A 49 -0.98 -18.76 5.01
CA GLU A 49 0.04 -18.61 3.96
C GLU A 49 0.02 -17.20 3.42
N PHE A 50 1.21 -16.67 3.17
CA PHE A 50 1.42 -15.32 2.66
C PHE A 50 2.02 -15.35 1.25
N ILE A 51 1.47 -14.53 0.35
CA ILE A 51 1.94 -14.36 -1.02
C ILE A 51 2.33 -12.90 -1.19
N ILE A 52 3.63 -12.64 -1.21
CA ILE A 52 4.17 -11.28 -1.31
C ILE A 52 4.47 -11.01 -2.78
N VAL A 53 3.75 -10.05 -3.37
CA VAL A 53 3.98 -9.62 -4.76
C VAL A 53 4.84 -8.36 -4.71
N THR A 54 6.02 -8.42 -5.34
CA THR A 54 7.00 -7.33 -5.25
C THR A 54 7.82 -7.19 -6.53
N ASN A 55 8.51 -6.05 -6.67
CA ASN A 55 9.47 -5.89 -7.76
C ASN A 55 10.67 -6.84 -7.57
N GLU A 56 11.22 -7.35 -8.67
CA GLU A 56 12.36 -8.27 -8.65
C GLU A 56 13.58 -7.69 -7.92
N SER A 57 13.81 -6.39 -8.03
CA SER A 57 14.91 -5.69 -7.34
C SER A 57 14.84 -5.80 -5.82
N TYR A 58 13.65 -5.99 -5.25
CA TYR A 58 13.44 -6.07 -3.80
C TYR A 58 13.47 -7.49 -3.25
N LYS A 59 13.71 -8.50 -4.08
CA LYS A 59 13.75 -9.92 -3.67
C LYS A 59 14.59 -10.18 -2.43
N ASN A 60 15.79 -9.61 -2.38
CA ASN A 60 16.72 -9.87 -1.29
C ASN A 60 16.25 -9.21 0.02
N ILE A 61 15.69 -8.01 -0.06
CA ILE A 61 15.13 -7.29 1.10
C ILE A 61 13.95 -8.06 1.66
N VAL A 62 12.99 -8.43 0.83
CA VAL A 62 11.82 -9.23 1.24
C VAL A 62 12.26 -10.53 1.89
N ASN A 63 13.14 -11.30 1.25
CA ASN A 63 13.63 -12.54 1.83
C ASN A 63 14.38 -12.33 3.15
N GLY A 64 15.14 -11.24 3.27
CA GLY A 64 15.85 -10.86 4.50
C GLY A 64 14.88 -10.56 5.64
N GLN A 65 13.87 -9.73 5.39
CA GLN A 65 12.87 -9.37 6.40
C GLN A 65 11.97 -10.54 6.80
N MET A 66 11.62 -11.40 5.86
CA MET A 66 10.81 -12.59 6.11
C MET A 66 11.53 -13.68 6.90
N LYS A 67 12.86 -13.61 7.06
CA LYS A 67 13.60 -14.53 7.97
C LYS A 67 13.18 -14.40 9.43
N ALA A 68 12.62 -13.26 9.84
CA ALA A 68 12.07 -13.09 11.18
C ALA A 68 10.88 -14.02 11.47
N PHE A 69 10.24 -14.58 10.44
CA PHE A 69 9.05 -15.44 10.54
C PHE A 69 9.37 -16.88 10.10
N GLN A 70 10.19 -17.60 10.90
CA GLN A 70 10.73 -18.92 10.52
C GLN A 70 9.69 -19.99 10.25
N SER A 71 8.57 -19.98 10.98
CA SER A 71 7.48 -20.96 10.86
C SER A 71 6.41 -20.57 9.84
N LEU A 72 6.49 -19.35 9.28
CA LEU A 72 5.47 -18.84 8.37
C LEU A 72 5.62 -19.45 6.98
N LYS A 73 4.51 -19.94 6.43
CA LYS A 73 4.45 -20.34 5.03
C LYS A 73 4.31 -19.07 4.16
N TYR A 74 5.27 -18.83 3.29
CA TYR A 74 5.17 -17.70 2.35
C TYR A 74 5.78 -18.00 0.99
N ARG A 75 5.33 -17.24 0.02
CA ARG A 75 5.80 -17.22 -1.37
C ARG A 75 6.07 -15.79 -1.79
N VAL A 76 7.08 -15.57 -2.61
CA VAL A 76 7.40 -14.26 -3.18
C VAL A 76 7.18 -14.33 -4.69
N ILE A 77 6.33 -13.46 -5.21
CA ILE A 77 6.10 -13.25 -6.64
C ILE A 77 6.93 -12.04 -7.05
N LEU A 78 7.77 -12.22 -8.05
CA LEU A 78 8.70 -11.21 -8.54
C LEU A 78 8.23 -10.65 -9.88
N GLU A 79 7.89 -9.38 -9.90
CA GLU A 79 7.54 -8.63 -11.10
C GLU A 79 8.80 -7.98 -11.67
N GLY A 80 9.18 -8.33 -12.90
CA GLY A 80 10.28 -7.66 -13.61
C GLY A 80 9.92 -6.23 -14.01
N THR A 81 8.67 -6.02 -14.44
CA THR A 81 8.10 -4.71 -14.78
C THR A 81 6.79 -4.54 -14.04
N PRO A 82 6.64 -3.50 -13.20
CA PRO A 82 5.38 -3.20 -12.52
C PRO A 82 4.25 -2.92 -13.52
N LYS A 83 3.09 -3.55 -13.32
CA LYS A 83 1.91 -3.40 -14.19
C LYS A 83 0.67 -2.90 -13.45
N GLY A 84 0.86 -2.41 -12.23
CA GLY A 84 -0.22 -1.97 -11.36
C GLY A 84 -0.82 -3.11 -10.54
N THR A 85 -1.79 -2.76 -9.69
CA THR A 85 -2.34 -3.71 -8.70
C THR A 85 -3.18 -4.81 -9.34
N GLY A 86 -3.75 -4.59 -10.53
CA GLY A 86 -4.58 -5.59 -11.21
C GLY A 86 -3.86 -6.90 -11.49
N ALA A 87 -2.66 -6.83 -12.10
CA ALA A 87 -1.83 -8.00 -12.35
C ALA A 87 -1.36 -8.65 -11.06
N ALA A 88 -0.90 -7.85 -10.09
CA ALA A 88 -0.38 -8.32 -8.81
C ALA A 88 -1.44 -9.09 -8.00
N VAL A 89 -2.65 -8.55 -7.88
CA VAL A 89 -3.79 -9.19 -7.19
C VAL A 89 -4.14 -10.52 -7.86
N LEU A 90 -4.34 -10.52 -9.19
CA LEU A 90 -4.78 -11.73 -9.87
C LEU A 90 -3.69 -12.82 -9.90
N LEU A 91 -2.43 -12.47 -10.11
CA LEU A 91 -1.30 -13.40 -10.02
C LEU A 91 -1.19 -14.00 -8.62
N GLY A 92 -1.28 -13.18 -7.57
CA GLY A 92 -1.30 -13.64 -6.19
C GLY A 92 -2.45 -14.62 -5.92
N THR A 93 -3.65 -14.23 -6.34
CA THR A 93 -4.88 -15.04 -6.17
C THR A 93 -4.77 -16.42 -6.84
N MET A 94 -4.12 -16.51 -8.00
CA MET A 94 -3.95 -17.78 -8.73
C MET A 94 -3.05 -18.80 -8.02
N PHE A 95 -2.43 -18.46 -6.89
CA PHE A 95 -1.72 -19.41 -6.02
C PHE A 95 -2.60 -19.94 -4.87
N ALA A 96 -3.83 -19.49 -4.77
CA ALA A 96 -4.83 -20.08 -3.89
C ALA A 96 -5.66 -21.14 -4.63
N ASN A 97 -6.22 -22.12 -3.88
CA ASN A 97 -7.24 -23.00 -4.44
C ASN A 97 -8.54 -22.22 -4.67
N PRO A 98 -9.37 -22.59 -5.66
CA PRO A 98 -10.59 -21.84 -5.94
C PRO A 98 -11.56 -21.69 -4.77
N SER A 99 -11.58 -22.63 -3.83
CA SER A 99 -12.44 -22.59 -2.63
C SER A 99 -11.84 -21.79 -1.48
N GLU A 100 -10.55 -21.44 -1.53
CA GLU A 100 -9.89 -20.70 -0.44
C GLU A 100 -10.27 -19.23 -0.47
N LEU A 101 -10.42 -18.66 0.72
CA LEU A 101 -10.53 -17.21 0.89
C LEU A 101 -9.15 -16.56 0.78
N VAL A 102 -9.14 -15.41 0.14
CA VAL A 102 -7.96 -14.57 -0.07
C VAL A 102 -8.21 -13.20 0.54
N LEU A 103 -7.26 -12.72 1.31
CA LEU A 103 -7.15 -11.35 1.79
C LEU A 103 -6.06 -10.65 1.00
N VAL A 104 -6.36 -9.54 0.36
CA VAL A 104 -5.38 -8.68 -0.31
C VAL A 104 -5.16 -7.44 0.53
N VAL A 105 -3.90 -7.08 0.75
CA VAL A 105 -3.51 -5.88 1.52
C VAL A 105 -2.32 -5.19 0.88
N ASN A 106 -2.21 -3.88 1.05
CA ASN A 106 -1.02 -3.12 0.71
C ASN A 106 0.03 -3.26 1.82
N SER A 107 1.30 -3.29 1.45
CA SER A 107 2.42 -3.41 2.40
C SER A 107 2.85 -2.08 3.02
N ASP A 108 2.28 -0.97 2.60
CA ASP A 108 2.67 0.39 2.95
C ASP A 108 1.59 1.17 3.71
N ASN A 109 0.49 0.50 4.08
CA ASN A 109 -0.53 1.08 4.93
C ASN A 109 -0.18 0.92 6.41
N LEU A 110 -0.27 2.01 7.15
CA LEU A 110 -0.27 2.02 8.60
C LEU A 110 -1.71 1.82 9.10
N ILE A 111 -1.88 0.91 10.04
CA ILE A 111 -3.19 0.57 10.59
C ILE A 111 -3.03 0.39 12.10
N GLU A 112 -3.88 1.09 12.87
CA GLU A 112 -3.95 1.00 14.33
C GLU A 112 -5.40 0.83 14.80
N GLY A 113 -5.57 0.39 16.04
CA GLY A 113 -6.89 0.16 16.65
C GLY A 113 -7.44 -1.25 16.48
N ASP A 114 -8.44 -1.57 17.30
CA ASP A 114 -8.97 -2.93 17.45
C ASP A 114 -9.98 -3.33 16.35
N GLY A 115 -10.60 -2.34 15.67
CA GLY A 115 -11.65 -2.58 14.66
C GLY A 115 -11.18 -3.31 13.40
N TYR A 116 -9.85 -3.42 13.15
CA TYR A 116 -9.32 -4.13 11.99
C TYR A 116 -9.77 -5.60 11.96
N LYS A 117 -9.72 -6.27 13.11
CA LYS A 117 -10.13 -7.67 13.24
C LYS A 117 -11.60 -7.86 12.86
N ASP A 118 -12.47 -7.03 13.38
CA ASP A 118 -13.90 -7.13 13.16
C ASP A 118 -14.28 -6.85 11.70
N SER A 119 -13.64 -5.85 11.08
CA SER A 119 -13.82 -5.54 9.66
C SER A 119 -13.38 -6.71 8.75
N ILE A 120 -12.26 -7.39 9.08
CA ILE A 120 -11.83 -8.58 8.31
C ILE A 120 -12.82 -9.76 8.51
N ILE A 121 -13.37 -9.93 9.71
CA ILE A 121 -14.37 -10.98 9.97
C ILE A 121 -15.64 -10.72 9.17
N GLU A 122 -16.14 -9.48 9.16
CA GLU A 122 -17.32 -9.10 8.38
C GLU A 122 -17.10 -9.29 6.87
N ALA A 123 -15.99 -8.79 6.34
CA ALA A 123 -15.62 -8.97 4.92
C ALA A 123 -15.52 -10.45 4.53
N LYS A 124 -15.07 -11.30 5.45
CA LYS A 124 -14.98 -12.75 5.26
C LYS A 124 -16.37 -13.40 5.14
N GLU A 125 -17.38 -12.90 5.84
CA GLU A 125 -18.74 -13.44 5.69
C GLU A 125 -19.29 -13.12 4.29
N TYR A 126 -19.17 -11.89 3.79
CA TYR A 126 -19.54 -11.58 2.40
C TYR A 126 -18.77 -12.43 1.38
N ALA A 127 -17.48 -12.67 1.61
CA ALA A 127 -16.67 -13.51 0.73
C ALA A 127 -17.13 -14.98 0.71
N LYS A 128 -17.65 -15.51 1.82
CA LYS A 128 -18.25 -16.86 1.87
C LYS A 128 -19.56 -16.95 1.08
N GLU A 129 -20.30 -15.86 1.00
CA GLU A 129 -21.53 -15.76 0.21
C GLU A 129 -21.26 -15.57 -1.30
N GLY A 130 -20.00 -15.40 -1.70
CA GLY A 130 -19.59 -15.28 -3.10
C GLY A 130 -19.41 -13.85 -3.60
N TYR A 131 -19.46 -12.87 -2.71
CA TYR A 131 -19.14 -11.46 -3.03
C TYR A 131 -17.64 -11.19 -3.01
N LEU A 132 -17.23 -10.15 -3.73
CA LEU A 132 -15.95 -9.50 -3.53
C LEU A 132 -16.15 -8.42 -2.47
N ALA A 133 -15.54 -8.55 -1.30
CA ALA A 133 -15.67 -7.57 -0.23
C ALA A 133 -14.49 -6.59 -0.26
N VAL A 134 -14.76 -5.29 -0.18
CA VAL A 134 -13.77 -4.21 -0.07
C VAL A 134 -13.93 -3.52 1.27
N LEU A 135 -12.83 -3.02 1.85
CA LEU A 135 -12.88 -2.20 3.05
C LEU A 135 -12.82 -0.73 2.66
N GLY A 136 -13.80 0.04 3.14
CA GLY A 136 -13.86 1.48 2.96
C GLY A 136 -13.62 2.20 4.28
N ILE A 137 -12.86 3.28 4.27
CA ILE A 137 -12.54 4.10 5.43
C ILE A 137 -13.45 5.34 5.41
N LYS A 138 -14.05 5.68 6.54
CA LYS A 138 -14.84 6.92 6.64
C LYS A 138 -13.91 8.11 6.43
N PRO A 139 -14.19 9.02 5.47
CA PRO A 139 -13.37 10.20 5.26
C PRO A 139 -13.46 11.16 6.46
N GLU A 140 -12.31 11.62 6.93
CA GLU A 140 -12.23 12.68 7.94
C GLU A 140 -12.09 14.06 7.30
N SER A 141 -11.64 14.09 6.05
CA SER A 141 -11.45 15.31 5.25
C SER A 141 -11.53 14.97 3.77
N GLN A 142 -11.51 16.01 2.93
CA GLN A 142 -11.30 15.82 1.50
C GLN A 142 -9.85 15.42 1.22
N SER A 143 -9.65 14.43 0.37
CA SER A 143 -8.33 13.99 -0.03
C SER A 143 -8.27 13.70 -1.52
N SER A 144 -7.38 14.39 -2.24
CA SER A 144 -6.98 14.05 -3.61
C SER A 144 -6.04 12.85 -3.67
N THR A 145 -5.55 12.40 -2.51
CA THR A 145 -4.58 11.30 -2.41
C THR A 145 -5.25 9.94 -2.58
N TYR A 146 -6.51 9.80 -2.15
CA TYR A 146 -7.22 8.53 -2.10
C TYR A 146 -8.28 8.41 -3.21
N GLY A 147 -8.55 7.19 -3.65
CA GLY A 147 -9.75 6.88 -4.40
C GLY A 147 -10.95 6.73 -3.46
N TYR A 148 -12.14 6.90 -4.00
CA TYR A 148 -13.39 6.80 -3.23
C TYR A 148 -14.25 5.64 -3.67
N ILE A 149 -15.05 5.13 -2.75
CA ILE A 149 -16.11 4.15 -2.97
C ILE A 149 -17.43 4.85 -2.68
N LEU A 150 -18.28 4.98 -3.71
CA LEU A 150 -19.69 5.35 -3.52
C LEU A 150 -20.49 4.11 -3.22
N ARG A 151 -21.23 4.12 -2.13
CA ARG A 151 -22.04 2.96 -1.68
C ARG A 151 -23.52 3.28 -1.51
N ASP A 152 -24.31 2.24 -1.44
CA ASP A 152 -25.67 2.24 -0.93
C ASP A 152 -25.76 1.11 0.10
N LYS A 153 -25.76 1.48 1.37
CA LYS A 153 -25.56 0.57 2.50
C LYS A 153 -24.25 -0.22 2.30
N GLU A 154 -24.34 -1.53 2.23
CA GLU A 154 -23.18 -2.42 2.00
C GLU A 154 -22.87 -2.66 0.51
N ASN A 155 -23.65 -2.11 -0.42
CA ASN A 155 -23.43 -2.35 -1.85
C ASN A 155 -22.55 -1.25 -2.46
N VAL A 156 -21.52 -1.64 -3.18
CA VAL A 156 -20.70 -0.70 -3.94
C VAL A 156 -21.46 -0.28 -5.20
N LYS A 157 -21.70 1.02 -5.37
CA LYS A 157 -22.28 1.61 -6.59
C LYS A 157 -21.21 2.00 -7.60
N LYS A 158 -20.11 2.57 -7.12
CA LYS A 158 -19.06 3.08 -8.00
C LYS A 158 -17.74 3.17 -7.28
N PHE A 159 -16.65 2.87 -7.97
CA PHE A 159 -15.30 3.30 -7.60
C PHE A 159 -15.01 4.62 -8.32
N ILE A 160 -14.43 5.56 -7.60
CA ILE A 160 -14.02 6.86 -8.13
C ILE A 160 -12.50 6.92 -7.95
N ALA A 161 -11.78 7.00 -9.06
CA ALA A 161 -10.32 7.15 -9.02
C ALA A 161 -9.92 8.41 -8.27
N ARG A 162 -8.63 8.55 -7.97
CA ARG A 162 -8.09 9.81 -7.43
C ARG A 162 -8.54 10.95 -8.33
N ILE A 163 -9.19 11.94 -7.74
CA ILE A 163 -9.65 13.11 -8.45
C ILE A 163 -8.51 14.12 -8.34
N ASP A 164 -7.95 14.54 -9.48
CA ASP A 164 -7.19 15.79 -9.53
C ASP A 164 -8.22 16.89 -9.35
N PHE A 165 -8.29 17.42 -8.14
CA PHE A 165 -9.19 18.52 -7.82
C PHE A 165 -8.66 19.81 -8.48
N ASP A 166 -9.13 20.12 -9.67
CA ASP A 166 -9.18 21.51 -10.09
C ASP A 166 -10.22 22.24 -9.23
N GLU A 167 -9.86 23.39 -8.69
CA GLU A 167 -10.68 24.11 -7.70
C GLU A 167 -12.12 24.39 -8.17
N ASP A 168 -12.35 24.42 -9.47
CA ASP A 168 -13.66 24.69 -10.09
C ASP A 168 -14.59 23.45 -10.21
N GLU A 169 -14.06 22.22 -10.17
CA GLU A 169 -14.89 21.00 -10.18
C GLU A 169 -15.24 20.50 -8.76
N THR A 170 -14.62 21.05 -7.74
CA THR A 170 -14.79 20.65 -6.34
C THR A 170 -16.17 21.00 -5.80
N GLU A 171 -16.82 22.07 -6.25
CA GLU A 171 -18.19 22.43 -5.79
C GLU A 171 -19.21 21.34 -6.12
N GLY A 172 -19.04 20.59 -7.20
CA GLY A 172 -19.98 19.53 -7.63
C GLY A 172 -19.90 18.24 -6.81
N LEU A 173 -18.72 17.88 -6.31
CA LEU A 173 -18.50 16.72 -5.42
C LEU A 173 -18.59 17.10 -3.93
N LEU A 174 -18.31 18.36 -3.60
CA LEU A 174 -18.30 18.93 -2.26
C LEU A 174 -19.70 19.35 -1.74
N GLY A 175 -20.67 19.45 -2.63
CA GLY A 175 -22.07 19.71 -2.27
C GLY A 175 -22.78 18.50 -1.67
N TYR A 176 -22.14 17.33 -1.63
CA TYR A 176 -22.69 16.15 -0.98
C TYR A 176 -22.13 16.06 0.45
N ASP A 177 -23.05 16.04 1.41
CA ASP A 177 -22.78 15.78 2.82
C ASP A 177 -21.96 14.48 2.91
N TYR A 178 -20.71 14.54 3.45
CA TYR A 178 -19.83 13.39 3.58
C TYR A 178 -20.45 12.20 4.32
N ASP A 179 -21.56 12.42 5.02
CA ASP A 179 -22.29 11.41 5.76
C ASP A 179 -23.09 10.44 4.87
N GLU A 180 -23.27 10.72 3.57
CA GLU A 180 -24.15 9.92 2.73
C GLU A 180 -23.44 9.10 1.65
N GLY A 181 -22.59 8.15 2.07
CA GLY A 181 -22.26 7.04 1.19
C GLY A 181 -20.88 7.05 0.55
N TYR A 182 -19.99 8.00 0.85
CA TYR A 182 -18.62 7.99 0.35
C TYR A 182 -17.65 7.43 1.39
N LEU A 183 -16.78 6.51 0.97
CA LEU A 183 -15.69 5.97 1.76
C LEU A 183 -14.39 6.08 0.96
N TRP A 184 -13.27 6.31 1.63
CA TRP A 184 -11.96 6.10 0.98
C TRP A 184 -11.73 4.63 0.69
N ASN A 185 -11.19 4.33 -0.48
CA ASN A 185 -10.80 2.97 -0.83
C ASN A 185 -9.48 2.60 -0.14
N SER A 186 -9.53 1.72 0.83
CA SER A 186 -8.34 1.25 1.55
C SER A 186 -7.41 0.35 0.71
N GLY A 187 -7.90 -0.18 -0.41
CA GLY A 187 -7.22 -1.21 -1.20
C GLY A 187 -7.22 -2.60 -0.54
N ILE A 188 -7.93 -2.79 0.58
CA ILE A 188 -8.05 -4.09 1.25
C ILE A 188 -9.25 -4.84 0.68
N LEU A 189 -9.02 -6.07 0.21
CA LEU A 189 -10.02 -6.92 -0.43
C LEU A 189 -10.09 -8.28 0.25
N VAL A 190 -11.29 -8.82 0.43
CA VAL A 190 -11.51 -10.21 0.86
C VAL A 190 -12.48 -10.89 -0.09
N PHE A 191 -12.10 -12.06 -0.60
CA PHE A 191 -12.92 -12.80 -1.56
C PHE A 191 -12.55 -14.28 -1.60
N ARG A 192 -13.38 -15.11 -2.21
CA ARG A 192 -13.00 -16.47 -2.58
C ARG A 192 -12.22 -16.45 -3.88
N ALA A 193 -11.08 -17.14 -3.92
CA ALA A 193 -10.18 -17.13 -5.08
C ALA A 193 -10.91 -17.46 -6.39
N GLY A 194 -11.81 -18.44 -6.37
CA GLY A 194 -12.61 -18.84 -7.54
C GLY A 194 -13.50 -17.71 -8.05
N ASP A 195 -14.11 -16.92 -7.16
CA ASP A 195 -15.02 -15.84 -7.54
C ASP A 195 -14.23 -14.69 -8.21
N MET A 196 -13.08 -14.30 -7.65
CA MET A 196 -12.19 -13.32 -8.27
C MET A 196 -11.68 -13.79 -9.64
N ILE A 197 -11.24 -15.06 -9.76
CA ILE A 197 -10.74 -15.63 -11.02
C ILE A 197 -11.89 -15.69 -12.06
N ASN A 198 -13.10 -16.03 -11.66
CA ASN A 198 -14.26 -16.07 -12.56
C ASN A 198 -14.68 -14.67 -12.99
N ALA A 199 -14.67 -13.69 -12.09
CA ALA A 199 -14.91 -12.29 -12.41
C ALA A 199 -13.87 -11.77 -13.41
N ALA A 200 -12.59 -12.02 -13.18
CA ALA A 200 -11.50 -11.63 -14.09
C ALA A 200 -11.66 -12.30 -15.47
N ARG A 201 -12.02 -13.59 -15.52
CA ARG A 201 -12.26 -14.30 -16.80
C ARG A 201 -13.37 -13.67 -17.61
N ARG A 202 -14.43 -13.20 -16.95
CA ARG A 202 -15.62 -12.62 -17.58
C ARG A 202 -15.45 -11.15 -17.95
N LEU A 203 -14.87 -10.35 -17.04
CA LEU A 203 -14.88 -8.89 -17.12
C LEU A 203 -13.54 -8.27 -17.54
N ALA A 204 -12.45 -9.01 -17.37
CA ALA A 204 -11.08 -8.60 -17.67
C ALA A 204 -10.29 -9.74 -18.36
N SER A 205 -10.84 -10.22 -19.50
CA SER A 205 -10.38 -11.44 -20.18
C SER A 205 -8.90 -11.41 -20.59
N GLU A 206 -8.38 -10.26 -20.99
CA GLU A 206 -6.97 -10.07 -21.34
C GLU A 206 -6.07 -10.24 -20.12
N LEU A 207 -6.38 -9.59 -19.00
CA LEU A 207 -5.69 -9.75 -17.73
C LEU A 207 -5.71 -11.20 -17.26
N TYR A 208 -6.89 -11.83 -17.28
CA TYR A 208 -7.04 -13.25 -16.91
C TYR A 208 -6.17 -14.17 -17.76
N THR A 209 -6.23 -14.01 -19.10
CA THR A 209 -5.52 -14.89 -20.03
C THR A 209 -4.03 -14.78 -19.88
N THR A 210 -3.50 -13.56 -19.71
CA THR A 210 -2.09 -13.31 -19.53
C THR A 210 -1.60 -13.84 -18.17
N CYS A 211 -2.31 -13.59 -17.09
CA CYS A 211 -2.00 -14.13 -15.75
C CYS A 211 -2.04 -15.68 -15.74
N LYS A 212 -3.05 -16.29 -16.38
CA LYS A 212 -3.15 -17.74 -16.51
C LYS A 212 -1.96 -18.33 -17.28
N THR A 213 -1.56 -17.68 -18.35
CA THR A 213 -0.39 -18.09 -19.14
C THR A 213 0.90 -18.00 -18.34
N ALA A 214 1.07 -16.91 -17.58
CA ALA A 214 2.18 -16.73 -16.64
C ALA A 214 2.23 -17.86 -15.62
N LYS A 215 1.10 -18.10 -14.94
CA LYS A 215 1.00 -19.11 -13.87
C LYS A 215 1.30 -20.53 -14.34
N ARG A 216 0.87 -20.92 -15.56
CA ARG A 216 1.11 -22.28 -16.12
C ARG A 216 2.59 -22.61 -16.28
N LYS A 217 3.46 -21.62 -16.44
CA LYS A 217 4.91 -21.79 -16.63
C LYS A 217 5.68 -21.88 -15.30
N VAL A 218 4.98 -21.79 -14.17
CA VAL A 218 5.60 -21.74 -12.85
C VAL A 218 5.41 -23.06 -12.11
N PRO A 219 6.52 -23.70 -11.63
CA PRO A 219 6.44 -24.88 -10.76
C PRO A 219 5.75 -24.53 -9.43
N ALA A 220 4.83 -25.40 -8.96
CA ALA A 220 4.03 -25.17 -7.76
C ALA A 220 4.85 -25.04 -6.46
N ILE A 221 6.06 -25.58 -6.41
CA ILE A 221 6.85 -25.79 -5.17
C ILE A 221 7.84 -24.65 -4.89
N ARG A 222 8.04 -23.68 -5.79
CA ARG A 222 9.05 -22.63 -5.57
C ARG A 222 8.61 -21.56 -4.60
N ARG A 223 9.47 -21.25 -3.62
CA ARG A 223 9.27 -20.13 -2.67
C ARG A 223 9.32 -18.76 -3.36
N SER A 224 10.19 -18.57 -4.36
CA SER A 224 10.25 -17.37 -5.18
C SER A 224 9.91 -17.70 -6.63
N VAL A 225 8.99 -16.95 -7.20
CA VAL A 225 8.46 -17.11 -8.55
C VAL A 225 8.79 -15.87 -9.34
N ARG A 226 9.47 -16.05 -10.47
CA ARG A 226 9.73 -15.00 -11.45
C ARG A 226 8.97 -15.32 -12.73
N PHE A 227 8.30 -14.34 -13.30
CA PHE A 227 7.72 -14.45 -14.63
C PHE A 227 8.71 -13.96 -15.70
N SER A 228 8.61 -14.50 -16.91
CA SER A 228 9.46 -14.01 -18.02
C SER A 228 9.08 -12.57 -18.37
N GLU A 229 10.07 -11.79 -18.79
CA GLU A 229 9.87 -10.41 -19.20
C GLU A 229 8.81 -10.28 -20.31
N THR A 230 8.82 -11.16 -21.30
CA THR A 230 7.83 -11.22 -22.38
C THR A 230 6.40 -11.33 -21.85
N VAL A 231 6.19 -12.16 -20.82
CA VAL A 231 4.85 -12.32 -20.21
C VAL A 231 4.48 -11.08 -19.41
N MET A 232 5.43 -10.49 -18.69
CA MET A 232 5.18 -9.26 -17.93
C MET A 232 4.90 -8.06 -18.84
N GLN A 233 5.58 -7.95 -19.97
CA GLN A 233 5.30 -6.89 -20.96
C GLN A 233 3.90 -7.00 -21.54
N ALA A 234 3.40 -8.20 -21.77
CA ALA A 234 2.05 -8.45 -22.28
C ALA A 234 0.93 -8.26 -21.23
N MET A 235 1.27 -8.05 -19.94
CA MET A 235 0.26 -7.79 -18.90
C MET A 235 -0.41 -6.42 -19.13
N PRO A 236 -1.74 -6.33 -19.07
CA PRO A 236 -2.44 -5.06 -19.02
C PRO A 236 -1.94 -4.21 -17.84
N HIS A 237 -1.76 -2.93 -18.09
CA HIS A 237 -1.37 -1.96 -17.05
C HIS A 237 -2.61 -1.33 -16.44
N GLY A 238 -2.72 -1.34 -15.12
CA GLY A 238 -3.82 -0.68 -14.41
C GLY A 238 -4.03 -1.21 -12.99
N SER A 239 -4.86 -0.50 -12.27
CA SER A 239 -5.29 -0.92 -10.93
C SER A 239 -6.31 -2.06 -11.03
N ILE A 240 -6.51 -2.79 -9.93
CA ILE A 240 -7.54 -3.84 -9.88
C ILE A 240 -8.93 -3.22 -9.99
N GLU A 241 -9.11 -2.01 -9.48
CA GLU A 241 -10.35 -1.25 -9.58
C GLU A 241 -10.70 -1.02 -11.05
N THR A 242 -9.83 -0.34 -11.81
CA THR A 242 -10.12 0.03 -13.21
C THR A 242 -10.17 -1.15 -14.15
N LEU A 243 -9.35 -2.17 -13.94
CA LEU A 243 -9.33 -3.35 -14.81
C LEU A 243 -10.49 -4.30 -14.56
N LEU A 244 -10.98 -4.38 -13.31
CA LEU A 244 -11.97 -5.40 -12.93
C LEU A 244 -13.11 -4.88 -12.06
N LEU A 245 -12.83 -4.25 -10.90
CA LEU A 245 -13.85 -4.01 -9.88
C LEU A 245 -14.93 -3.04 -10.36
N GLU A 246 -14.59 -2.00 -11.11
CA GLU A 246 -15.55 -1.05 -11.69
C GLU A 246 -16.60 -1.70 -12.61
N LYS A 247 -16.31 -2.89 -13.11
CA LYS A 247 -17.18 -3.66 -14.02
C LYS A 247 -17.95 -4.78 -13.31
N CYS A 248 -17.77 -4.92 -12.01
CA CYS A 248 -18.30 -6.03 -11.23
C CYS A 248 -19.48 -5.59 -10.37
N ASP A 249 -20.65 -6.23 -10.56
CA ASP A 249 -21.87 -5.91 -9.81
C ASP A 249 -21.95 -6.62 -8.45
N SER A 250 -21.06 -7.59 -8.19
CA SER A 250 -21.11 -8.44 -6.99
C SER A 250 -20.07 -8.02 -5.97
N ILE A 251 -20.09 -6.74 -5.55
CA ILE A 251 -19.16 -6.19 -4.60
C ILE A 251 -19.90 -5.64 -3.37
N LYS A 252 -19.43 -6.01 -2.19
CA LYS A 252 -19.87 -5.46 -0.91
C LYS A 252 -18.77 -4.60 -0.31
N VAL A 253 -19.15 -3.54 0.39
CA VAL A 253 -18.21 -2.72 1.16
C VAL A 253 -18.48 -2.90 2.64
N VAL A 254 -17.40 -3.07 3.40
CA VAL A 254 -17.38 -3.04 4.86
C VAL A 254 -16.81 -1.70 5.27
N GLU A 255 -17.55 -0.93 6.05
CA GLU A 255 -17.02 0.28 6.68
C GLU A 255 -16.05 -0.11 7.79
N ALA A 256 -14.83 0.36 7.68
CA ALA A 256 -13.76 0.03 8.60
C ALA A 256 -13.72 1.01 9.78
N HIS A 257 -13.63 0.47 10.99
CA HIS A 257 -13.60 1.24 12.24
C HIS A 257 -12.22 1.14 12.92
N PHE A 258 -11.18 1.49 12.16
CA PHE A 258 -9.78 1.54 12.63
C PHE A 258 -9.05 2.71 12.00
N GLU A 259 -8.01 3.17 12.65
CA GLU A 259 -7.13 4.19 12.09
C GLU A 259 -6.35 3.60 10.91
N TRP A 260 -6.40 4.28 9.77
CA TRP A 260 -5.76 3.85 8.53
C TRP A 260 -5.10 5.04 7.84
N MET A 261 -3.89 4.81 7.37
CA MET A 261 -3.16 5.78 6.57
C MET A 261 -2.35 5.07 5.48
N ASP A 262 -2.52 5.50 4.23
CA ASP A 262 -1.55 5.24 3.17
C ASP A 262 -0.46 6.32 3.26
N VAL A 263 0.73 5.94 3.69
CA VAL A 263 1.82 6.89 3.91
C VAL A 263 2.23 7.53 2.58
N GLY A 264 1.63 8.67 2.29
CA GLY A 264 1.83 9.43 1.06
C GLY A 264 3.11 10.27 1.07
N ASN A 265 3.44 10.85 2.21
CA ASN A 265 4.59 11.74 2.39
C ASN A 265 5.14 11.69 3.83
N ALA A 266 6.18 12.48 4.10
CA ALA A 266 6.84 12.50 5.40
C ALA A 266 6.00 13.18 6.51
N SER A 267 5.08 14.08 6.15
CA SER A 267 4.17 14.70 7.13
C SER A 267 3.19 13.67 7.67
N ASP A 268 2.55 12.90 6.77
CA ASP A 268 1.64 11.82 7.13
C ASP A 268 2.31 10.83 8.08
N LEU A 269 3.55 10.42 7.72
CA LEU A 269 4.31 9.48 8.54
C LEU A 269 4.61 10.02 9.95
N ALA A 270 4.87 11.32 10.08
CA ALA A 270 5.18 11.96 11.34
C ALA A 270 3.94 12.18 12.24
N GLU A 271 2.75 12.26 11.64
CA GLU A 271 1.48 12.46 12.32
C GLU A 271 0.89 11.13 12.81
N PHE A 272 1.12 10.04 12.09
CA PHE A 272 0.56 8.74 12.44
C PHE A 272 1.26 8.13 13.66
N GLY A 273 0.57 8.17 14.79
CA GLY A 273 0.82 7.31 15.94
C GLY A 273 2.11 7.51 16.74
N ASN A 274 2.73 8.69 16.81
CA ASN A 274 3.95 8.94 17.62
C ASN A 274 5.04 7.84 17.50
N ASN A 275 5.02 7.02 16.47
CA ASN A 275 5.72 5.75 16.38
C ASN A 275 7.16 5.87 15.88
N ILE A 276 7.52 7.00 15.27
CA ILE A 276 8.90 7.25 14.88
C ILE A 276 9.60 8.00 16.01
N LYS A 277 10.32 7.26 16.83
CA LYS A 277 11.21 7.87 17.85
C LYS A 277 12.31 8.63 17.12
N SER A 278 12.19 9.93 17.09
CA SER A 278 13.26 10.82 16.67
C SER A 278 14.15 11.08 17.86
N GLU A 279 15.33 10.49 17.89
CA GLU A 279 16.35 10.76 18.90
C GLU A 279 17.11 12.06 18.53
N CYS A 280 17.68 12.73 19.53
CA CYS A 280 18.48 13.94 19.35
C CYS A 280 17.73 15.06 18.60
N VAL A 281 16.52 15.41 19.07
CA VAL A 281 15.70 16.51 18.55
C VAL A 281 15.40 17.50 19.69
N ILE A 282 15.66 18.79 19.45
CA ILE A 282 15.27 19.89 20.33
C ILE A 282 14.35 20.82 19.55
N LYS A 283 13.16 21.10 20.10
CA LYS A 283 12.23 22.11 19.58
C LYS A 283 12.11 23.24 20.59
N ASN A 284 12.29 24.48 20.14
CA ASN A 284 12.10 25.68 20.93
C ASN A 284 11.14 26.63 20.18
N ASP A 285 10.07 27.05 20.83
CA ASP A 285 9.06 27.96 20.25
C ASP A 285 8.57 27.52 18.85
N CYS A 286 8.27 26.22 18.70
CA CYS A 286 7.81 25.59 17.46
C CYS A 286 6.34 25.22 17.58
N ASP A 287 5.55 25.52 16.52
CA ASP A 287 4.16 25.19 16.41
C ASP A 287 3.93 24.36 15.14
N ASN A 288 3.21 23.24 15.27
CA ASN A 288 2.91 22.34 14.16
C ASN A 288 4.15 21.88 13.33
N VAL A 289 5.30 21.65 14.00
CA VAL A 289 6.54 21.22 13.36
C VAL A 289 6.81 19.76 13.64
N ASN A 290 6.87 18.96 12.58
CA ASN A 290 7.19 17.54 12.64
C ASN A 290 8.66 17.32 12.24
N ILE A 291 9.42 16.61 13.08
CA ILE A 291 10.84 16.32 12.83
C ILE A 291 11.05 14.81 12.92
N ILE A 292 11.50 14.22 11.81
CA ILE A 292 11.94 12.83 11.75
C ILE A 292 13.47 12.84 11.64
N ASN A 293 14.14 12.53 12.72
CA ASN A 293 15.60 12.41 12.72
C ASN A 293 16.01 10.93 12.70
N ASN A 294 16.44 10.46 11.55
CA ASN A 294 16.97 9.10 11.34
C ASN A 294 18.51 9.06 11.31
N ALA A 295 19.15 10.11 11.86
CA ALA A 295 20.59 10.20 12.02
C ALA A 295 20.96 10.31 13.52
N PRO A 296 21.07 9.21 14.27
CA PRO A 296 21.18 9.23 15.74
C PRO A 296 22.42 9.93 16.29
N LYS A 297 23.40 10.21 15.45
CA LYS A 297 24.62 10.96 15.81
C LYS A 297 24.52 12.45 15.51
N ARG A 298 23.39 12.92 14.96
CA ARG A 298 23.18 14.32 14.59
C ARG A 298 22.07 14.91 15.45
N LEU A 299 22.36 16.01 16.11
CA LEU A 299 21.36 16.81 16.80
C LEU A 299 20.64 17.71 15.78
N VAL A 300 19.32 17.69 15.80
CA VAL A 300 18.46 18.62 15.07
C VAL A 300 17.86 19.59 16.08
N VAL A 301 18.11 20.87 15.90
CA VAL A 301 17.52 21.93 16.72
C VAL A 301 16.62 22.77 15.83
N ALA A 302 15.36 22.87 16.19
CA ALA A 302 14.36 23.72 15.54
C ALA A 302 13.96 24.84 16.49
N ASN A 303 13.99 26.08 16.02
CA ASN A 303 13.68 27.26 16.84
C ASN A 303 12.79 28.24 16.06
N ASP A 304 11.67 28.64 16.66
CA ASP A 304 10.72 29.62 16.12
C ASP A 304 10.23 29.26 14.70
N LEU A 305 9.79 28.03 14.54
CA LEU A 305 9.30 27.49 13.25
C LEU A 305 7.81 27.16 13.35
N ARG A 306 7.10 27.24 12.20
CA ARG A 306 5.66 26.95 12.08
C ARG A 306 5.39 26.10 10.84
N ASP A 307 4.45 25.14 10.94
CA ASP A 307 3.89 24.36 9.83
C ASP A 307 4.92 23.67 8.93
N LEU A 308 5.94 23.08 9.51
CA LEU A 308 7.04 22.44 8.78
C LEU A 308 7.13 20.93 9.06
N VAL A 309 7.62 20.22 8.05
CA VAL A 309 8.18 18.87 8.19
C VAL A 309 9.67 18.91 7.91
N VAL A 310 10.45 18.31 8.82
CA VAL A 310 11.89 18.16 8.70
C VAL A 310 12.22 16.68 8.74
N VAL A 311 12.94 16.20 7.73
CA VAL A 311 13.46 14.83 7.70
C VAL A 311 14.96 14.87 7.57
N ASN A 312 15.65 14.33 8.56
CA ASN A 312 17.11 14.29 8.59
C ASN A 312 17.60 12.85 8.57
N THR A 313 18.51 12.55 7.66
CA THR A 313 19.21 11.27 7.53
C THR A 313 20.72 11.50 7.58
N ASP A 314 21.52 10.44 7.58
CA ASP A 314 22.98 10.57 7.60
C ASP A 314 23.56 11.32 6.39
N ASP A 315 22.86 11.29 5.26
CA ASP A 315 23.35 11.77 3.96
C ASP A 315 22.50 12.89 3.35
N ALA A 316 21.29 13.14 3.87
CA ALA A 316 20.41 14.17 3.32
C ALA A 316 19.48 14.76 4.39
N THR A 317 19.10 16.04 4.19
CA THR A 317 18.07 16.70 4.98
C THR A 317 17.02 17.27 4.03
N TYR A 318 15.75 16.97 4.31
CA TYR A 318 14.59 17.54 3.62
C TYR A 318 13.81 18.44 4.58
N ILE A 319 13.51 19.66 4.15
CA ILE A 319 12.71 20.64 4.89
C ILE A 319 11.64 21.15 3.94
N SER A 320 10.37 21.08 4.36
CA SER A 320 9.24 21.57 3.57
C SER A 320 8.16 22.14 4.48
N SER A 321 7.34 23.03 3.95
CA SER A 321 6.04 23.27 4.56
C SER A 321 5.19 22.01 4.48
N LYS A 322 4.31 21.77 5.43
CA LYS A 322 3.40 20.61 5.42
C LYS A 322 2.55 20.59 4.14
N LYS A 323 2.07 21.75 3.69
CA LYS A 323 1.27 21.89 2.45
C LYS A 323 1.99 21.44 1.18
N SER A 324 3.32 21.53 1.15
CA SER A 324 4.15 21.22 -0.02
C SER A 324 4.93 19.91 0.11
N ALA A 325 4.68 19.13 1.14
CA ALA A 325 5.43 17.89 1.41
C ALA A 325 5.31 16.88 0.24
N ASP A 326 4.19 16.85 -0.47
CA ASP A 326 3.95 15.98 -1.62
C ASP A 326 4.81 16.31 -2.85
N ASN A 327 5.30 17.56 -2.96
CA ASN A 327 6.14 18.00 -4.08
C ASN A 327 7.48 17.26 -4.15
N ILE A 328 7.87 16.54 -3.11
CA ILE A 328 9.12 15.80 -3.08
C ILE A 328 9.26 14.83 -4.26
N LYS A 329 8.16 14.20 -4.71
CA LYS A 329 8.17 13.28 -5.85
C LYS A 329 8.61 13.97 -7.14
N GLN A 330 8.09 15.20 -7.37
CA GLN A 330 8.45 15.99 -8.55
C GLN A 330 9.89 16.51 -8.43
N ILE A 331 10.26 17.03 -7.26
CA ILE A 331 11.63 17.49 -6.98
C ILE A 331 12.65 16.39 -7.29
N MET A 332 12.38 15.18 -6.81
CA MET A 332 13.27 14.03 -7.05
C MET A 332 13.31 13.60 -8.50
N LYS A 333 12.19 13.67 -9.22
CA LYS A 333 12.11 13.36 -10.64
C LYS A 333 12.93 14.36 -11.47
N ASP A 334 12.84 15.63 -11.13
CA ASP A 334 13.54 16.70 -11.85
C ASP A 334 15.05 16.74 -11.56
N ASN A 335 15.48 16.11 -10.46
CA ASN A 335 16.88 16.06 -10.02
C ASN A 335 17.43 14.62 -9.95
N MET A 336 17.02 13.77 -10.89
CA MET A 336 17.41 12.35 -10.93
C MET A 336 18.93 12.10 -11.02
N ASP A 337 19.70 13.07 -11.49
CA ASP A 337 21.17 12.99 -11.61
C ASP A 337 21.88 13.15 -10.26
N CYS A 338 21.16 13.43 -9.17
CA CYS A 338 21.74 13.50 -7.84
C CYS A 338 22.18 12.10 -7.36
N LEU A 339 23.48 11.92 -7.10
CA LEU A 339 24.09 10.65 -6.70
C LEU A 339 23.42 10.00 -5.47
N LEU A 340 22.84 10.80 -4.58
CA LEU A 340 22.16 10.33 -3.37
C LEU A 340 20.82 9.65 -3.65
N TYR A 341 20.21 9.89 -4.83
CA TYR A 341 18.93 9.28 -5.21
C TYR A 341 19.05 7.79 -5.48
N THR A 342 20.16 7.36 -6.05
CA THR A 342 20.38 5.98 -6.53
C THR A 342 21.22 5.12 -5.60
N SER A 343 21.98 5.72 -4.69
CA SER A 343 22.88 4.98 -3.78
C SER A 343 22.18 4.66 -2.46
N PRO A 344 22.16 3.38 -2.04
CA PRO A 344 21.77 3.05 -0.67
C PRO A 344 22.80 3.63 0.29
N SER A 345 22.34 4.08 1.47
CA SER A 345 23.25 4.42 2.56
C SER A 345 24.19 3.23 2.85
N PRO A 346 25.46 3.44 3.22
CA PRO A 346 26.37 2.37 3.63
C PRO A 346 25.83 1.48 4.76
N ARG A 347 24.78 1.93 5.48
CA ARG A 347 24.11 1.18 6.55
C ARG A 347 22.97 0.28 6.06
N ASP A 348 22.58 0.42 4.82
CA ASP A 348 21.52 -0.41 4.20
C ASP A 348 22.08 -1.71 3.61
N ARG A 349 23.38 -1.97 3.82
CA ARG A 349 24.10 -3.18 3.38
C ARG A 349 24.21 -4.24 4.47
#